data_d22972afc516cc97e7be37ec68852fc8
#
_entry.id   d22972afc516cc97e7be37ec68852fc8
#
_cell.length_a   1.000
_cell.length_b   1.000
_cell.length_c   1.000
_cell.angle_alpha   90.00
_cell.angle_beta   90.00
_cell.angle_gamma   90.00
#
_symmetry.space_group_name_H-M   'P 1'
#
loop_
_entity.id
_entity.type
_entity.pdbx_description
1 polymer ?
#
loop_
_entity_poly.entity_id
_entity_poly.type
_entity_poly.pdbx_seq_one_letter_code
_entity_poly.pdbx_strand_id
1 'polypeptide(L)'
;DTIEGKLPQKKIVREAARGYSSYGNQIGLATGYVKEVYHPDYVAKRMEIGAVMGAAPRRAVQRLTSDPGDKIILLGGRTGRDGIGGATGSSKAHNTQSTSVCGAEVQKGNAPTERKLQRLFRREEVSHIIKKCNDFGAGGVSVAIGELADGLRVQLDKVPKKYAGLDGTELAISESQERMAVVVSPSDVKTFLGYAAEE
;
A
#
# COMPACT_ATOMS: atom_id res chain seq x y z
N ASP A 1 -24.56 1.05 19.53
CA ASP A 1 -25.91 0.87 18.97
C ASP A 1 -25.84 0.73 17.46
N THR A 2 -26.90 0.16 16.88
CA THR A 2 -27.05 -0.01 15.44
C THR A 2 -28.21 0.85 14.96
N ILE A 3 -27.96 1.65 13.91
CA ILE A 3 -29.01 2.42 13.24
C ILE A 3 -29.58 1.52 12.13
N GLU A 4 -30.90 1.53 11.97
CA GLU A 4 -31.60 0.79 10.92
C GLU A 4 -31.05 1.13 9.53
N GLY A 5 -30.83 0.13 8.69
CA GLY A 5 -30.23 0.27 7.36
C GLY A 5 -28.72 0.50 7.33
N LYS A 6 -28.05 0.58 8.48
CA LYS A 6 -26.59 0.72 8.59
C LYS A 6 -25.94 -0.60 9.01
N LEU A 7 -24.62 -0.69 8.78
CA LEU A 7 -23.86 -1.85 9.27
C LEU A 7 -23.87 -1.87 10.81
N PRO A 8 -24.13 -3.04 11.43
CA PRO A 8 -24.08 -3.17 12.87
C PRO A 8 -22.71 -2.83 13.45
N GLN A 9 -22.67 -1.96 14.46
CA GLN A 9 -21.43 -1.53 15.11
C GLN A 9 -20.62 -2.72 15.65
N LYS A 10 -21.29 -3.72 16.22
CA LYS A 10 -20.65 -4.94 16.71
C LYS A 10 -19.91 -5.71 15.59
N LYS A 11 -20.46 -5.72 14.36
CA LYS A 11 -19.82 -6.33 13.21
C LYS A 11 -18.55 -5.56 12.82
N ILE A 12 -18.65 -4.22 12.72
CA ILE A 12 -17.53 -3.36 12.36
C ILE A 12 -16.36 -3.57 13.33
N VAL A 13 -16.59 -3.53 14.62
CA VAL A 13 -15.55 -3.71 15.67
C VAL A 13 -14.91 -5.08 15.59
N ARG A 14 -15.71 -6.15 15.46
CA ARG A 14 -15.23 -7.51 15.39
C ARG A 14 -14.34 -7.77 14.16
N GLU A 15 -14.80 -7.30 12.99
CA GLU A 15 -14.05 -7.51 11.75
C GLU A 15 -12.77 -6.66 11.71
N ALA A 16 -12.77 -5.47 12.30
CA ALA A 16 -11.55 -4.68 12.45
C ALA A 16 -10.52 -5.39 13.33
N ALA A 17 -10.91 -5.89 14.50
CA ALA A 17 -10.02 -6.64 15.39
C ALA A 17 -9.44 -7.89 14.70
N ARG A 18 -10.29 -8.60 13.94
CA ARG A 18 -9.85 -9.76 13.15
C ARG A 18 -8.83 -9.36 12.09
N GLY A 19 -9.08 -8.28 11.35
CA GLY A 19 -8.19 -7.76 10.31
C GLY A 19 -6.80 -7.42 10.86
N TYR A 20 -6.73 -6.67 11.92
CA TYR A 20 -5.47 -6.32 12.58
C TYR A 20 -4.68 -7.55 13.04
N SER A 21 -5.33 -8.46 13.74
CA SER A 21 -4.70 -9.69 14.24
C SER A 21 -4.19 -10.56 13.09
N SER A 22 -5.00 -10.77 12.07
CA SER A 22 -4.64 -11.61 10.92
C SER A 22 -3.45 -11.03 10.16
N TYR A 23 -3.48 -9.75 9.82
CA TYR A 23 -2.44 -9.09 9.04
C TYR A 23 -1.12 -9.05 9.80
N GLY A 24 -1.13 -8.58 11.03
CA GLY A 24 0.07 -8.51 11.88
C GLY A 24 0.76 -9.86 12.07
N ASN A 25 -0.01 -10.92 12.32
CA ASN A 25 0.52 -12.28 12.44
C ASN A 25 1.17 -12.77 11.15
N GLN A 26 0.57 -12.51 10.00
CA GLN A 26 1.11 -12.96 8.71
C GLN A 26 2.39 -12.22 8.30
N ILE A 27 2.49 -10.93 8.56
CA ILE A 27 3.71 -10.17 8.27
C ILE A 27 4.81 -10.36 9.34
N GLY A 28 4.46 -10.94 10.48
CA GLY A 28 5.42 -11.22 11.56
C GLY A 28 5.85 -9.96 12.32
N LEU A 29 4.94 -8.98 12.50
CA LEU A 29 5.16 -7.81 13.33
C LEU A 29 4.36 -7.90 14.61
N ALA A 30 4.98 -7.47 15.71
CA ALA A 30 4.30 -7.40 16.99
C ALA A 30 3.31 -6.22 17.00
N THR A 31 2.10 -6.47 17.50
CA THR A 31 1.15 -5.41 17.82
C THR A 31 1.42 -4.97 19.27
N GLY A 32 2.13 -3.84 19.41
CA GLY A 32 2.58 -3.37 20.73
C GLY A 32 1.50 -2.68 21.55
N TYR A 33 0.53 -2.06 20.90
CA TYR A 33 -0.51 -1.29 21.58
C TYR A 33 -1.78 -1.21 20.73
N VAL A 34 -2.93 -1.47 21.33
CA VAL A 34 -4.25 -1.27 20.72
C VAL A 34 -5.14 -0.56 21.74
N LYS A 35 -5.82 0.49 21.30
CA LYS A 35 -6.82 1.19 22.10
C LYS A 35 -8.02 1.52 21.24
N GLU A 36 -9.21 1.28 21.77
CA GLU A 36 -10.47 1.68 21.16
C GLU A 36 -11.15 2.77 22.02
N VAL A 37 -11.68 3.77 21.34
CA VAL A 37 -12.46 4.85 21.96
C VAL A 37 -13.81 4.90 21.24
N TYR A 38 -14.88 4.99 22.00
CA TYR A 38 -16.24 4.99 21.49
C TYR A 38 -16.90 6.35 21.71
N HIS A 39 -17.63 6.84 20.72
CA HIS A 39 -18.40 8.07 20.80
C HIS A 39 -19.77 7.87 20.14
N PRO A 40 -20.87 8.43 20.69
CA PRO A 40 -22.22 8.25 20.15
C PRO A 40 -22.39 8.64 18.68
N ASP A 41 -21.61 9.62 18.20
CA ASP A 41 -21.68 10.09 16.82
C ASP A 41 -20.94 9.19 15.82
N TYR A 42 -20.20 8.19 16.29
CA TYR A 42 -19.49 7.22 15.46
C TYR A 42 -20.29 5.93 15.30
N VAL A 43 -21.46 6.03 14.68
CA VAL A 43 -22.31 4.88 14.39
C VAL A 43 -22.18 4.50 12.92
N ALA A 44 -22.02 3.21 12.65
CA ALA A 44 -21.76 2.65 11.30
C ALA A 44 -20.50 3.22 10.63
N LYS A 45 -19.59 3.73 11.41
CA LYS A 45 -18.32 4.34 10.99
C LYS A 45 -17.22 3.98 11.98
N ARG A 46 -16.02 3.80 11.46
CA ARG A 46 -14.80 3.62 12.26
C ARG A 46 -13.70 4.49 11.68
N MET A 47 -13.00 5.20 12.53
CA MET A 47 -11.72 5.84 12.20
C MET A 47 -10.58 5.00 12.80
N GLU A 48 -9.57 4.73 12.02
CA GLU A 48 -8.42 3.97 12.45
C GLU A 48 -7.16 4.82 12.27
N ILE A 49 -6.31 4.82 13.28
CA ILE A 49 -5.01 5.48 13.27
C ILE A 49 -3.98 4.41 13.59
N GLY A 50 -3.03 4.21 12.70
CA GLY A 50 -1.94 3.27 12.89
C GLY A 50 -0.59 3.99 12.93
N ALA A 51 0.33 3.44 13.69
CA ALA A 51 1.73 3.85 13.69
C ALA A 51 2.63 2.62 13.63
N VAL A 52 3.66 2.68 12.81
CA VAL A 52 4.70 1.64 12.71
C VAL A 52 6.03 2.25 13.10
N MET A 53 6.76 1.55 13.94
CA MET A 53 8.12 1.94 14.35
C MET A 53 9.13 0.95 13.79
N GLY A 54 10.15 1.49 13.14
CA GLY A 54 11.26 0.72 12.60
C GLY A 54 12.59 1.33 13.02
N ALA A 55 13.64 0.54 12.99
CA ALA A 55 15.01 0.99 13.23
C ALA A 55 15.96 0.40 12.19
N ALA A 56 16.92 1.19 11.76
CA ALA A 56 17.97 0.77 10.85
C ALA A 56 19.32 1.31 11.32
N PRO A 57 20.45 0.64 11.01
CA PRO A 57 21.75 1.19 11.24
C PRO A 57 21.92 2.52 10.51
N ARG A 58 22.54 3.53 11.17
CA ARG A 58 22.73 4.85 10.57
C ARG A 58 23.44 4.79 9.21
N ARG A 59 24.36 3.85 9.03
CA ARG A 59 25.06 3.64 7.77
C ARG A 59 24.17 3.19 6.61
N ALA A 60 23.00 2.60 6.90
CA ALA A 60 22.03 2.17 5.90
C ALA A 60 21.05 3.30 5.49
N VAL A 61 21.10 4.45 6.15
CA VAL A 61 20.24 5.59 5.82
C VAL A 61 20.86 6.35 4.64
N GLN A 62 20.15 6.38 3.53
CA GLN A 62 20.53 7.15 2.35
C GLN A 62 19.53 8.29 2.09
N ARG A 63 20.03 9.42 1.59
CA ARG A 63 19.24 10.59 1.19
C ARG A 63 19.80 11.11 -0.14
N LEU A 64 19.56 10.33 -1.19
CA LEU A 64 20.04 10.62 -2.53
C LEU A 64 18.93 11.25 -3.37
N THR A 65 19.30 11.90 -4.46
CA THR A 65 18.41 12.42 -5.49
C THR A 65 18.38 11.48 -6.69
N SER A 66 17.30 11.59 -7.46
CA SER A 66 17.21 10.90 -8.74
C SER A 66 17.99 11.65 -9.80
N ASP A 67 18.72 10.94 -10.65
CA ASP A 67 19.49 11.50 -11.75
C ASP A 67 18.88 11.15 -13.11
N PRO A 68 19.13 11.96 -14.16
CA PRO A 68 18.70 11.62 -15.52
C PRO A 68 19.22 10.24 -15.95
N GLY A 69 18.31 9.38 -16.41
CA GLY A 69 18.63 8.02 -16.84
C GLY A 69 18.41 6.95 -15.79
N ASP A 70 18.21 7.30 -14.53
CA ASP A 70 17.83 6.35 -13.49
C ASP A 70 16.56 5.56 -13.86
N LYS A 71 16.42 4.40 -13.27
CA LYS A 71 15.28 3.52 -13.50
C LYS A 71 14.40 3.45 -12.26
N ILE A 72 13.09 3.50 -12.50
CA ILE A 72 12.11 3.25 -11.45
C ILE A 72 11.60 1.84 -11.62
N ILE A 73 11.71 1.05 -10.56
CA ILE A 73 11.26 -0.33 -10.52
C ILE A 73 10.05 -0.41 -9.59
N LEU A 74 8.93 -0.95 -10.10
CA LEU A 74 7.76 -1.25 -9.30
C LEU A 74 7.87 -2.67 -8.77
N LEU A 75 7.71 -2.83 -7.48
CA LEU A 75 7.77 -4.09 -6.75
C LEU A 75 6.42 -4.43 -6.11
N GLY A 76 6.19 -5.70 -5.87
CA GLY A 76 5.07 -6.18 -5.05
C GLY A 76 3.85 -6.62 -5.86
N GLY A 77 2.66 -6.27 -5.36
CA GLY A 77 1.39 -6.75 -5.88
C GLY A 77 1.00 -6.18 -7.25
N ARG A 78 0.03 -6.82 -7.87
CA ARG A 78 -0.54 -6.36 -9.15
C ARG A 78 -1.62 -5.31 -8.91
N THR A 79 -1.87 -4.48 -9.91
CA THR A 79 -2.84 -3.38 -9.89
C THR A 79 -4.26 -3.86 -10.19
N GLY A 80 -5.20 -3.47 -9.35
CA GLY A 80 -6.65 -3.62 -9.54
C GLY A 80 -7.37 -2.29 -9.37
N ARG A 81 -8.69 -2.31 -9.13
CA ARG A 81 -9.51 -1.11 -8.84
C ARG A 81 -9.46 -0.67 -7.38
N ASP A 82 -8.46 -1.09 -6.64
CA ASP A 82 -8.33 -0.77 -5.22
C ASP A 82 -8.22 0.74 -5.00
N GLY A 83 -9.04 1.30 -4.14
CA GLY A 83 -8.98 2.70 -3.72
C GLY A 83 -9.39 3.74 -4.76
N ILE A 84 -9.94 3.37 -5.90
CA ILE A 84 -10.32 4.31 -6.99
C ILE A 84 -11.34 5.35 -6.51
N GLY A 85 -12.24 4.99 -5.59
CA GLY A 85 -13.17 5.93 -4.97
C GLY A 85 -12.50 6.98 -4.07
N GLY A 86 -11.23 6.81 -3.74
CA GLY A 86 -10.40 7.71 -2.95
C GLY A 86 -10.99 8.04 -1.58
N ALA A 87 -10.58 9.16 -1.02
CA ALA A 87 -11.05 9.65 0.29
C ALA A 87 -12.56 9.90 0.32
N THR A 88 -13.17 10.27 -0.79
CA THR A 88 -14.63 10.47 -0.89
C THR A 88 -15.38 9.16 -0.65
N GLY A 89 -14.92 8.05 -1.25
CA GLY A 89 -15.50 6.72 -1.04
C GLY A 89 -15.37 6.27 0.42
N SER A 90 -14.19 6.41 1.00
CA SER A 90 -13.92 6.02 2.38
C SER A 90 -14.64 6.89 3.42
N SER A 91 -15.03 8.13 3.07
CA SER A 91 -15.71 9.07 3.98
C SER A 91 -17.23 8.88 4.06
N LYS A 92 -17.81 8.06 3.19
CA LYS A 92 -19.27 7.79 3.23
C LYS A 92 -19.63 6.82 4.34
N ALA A 93 -20.83 7.03 4.95
CA ALA A 93 -21.37 6.06 5.90
C ALA A 93 -21.73 4.74 5.19
N HIS A 94 -21.29 3.63 5.77
CA HIS A 94 -21.53 2.31 5.21
C HIS A 94 -22.94 1.79 5.56
N ASN A 95 -23.56 1.15 4.56
CA ASN A 95 -24.85 0.49 4.69
C ASN A 95 -24.74 -0.99 4.30
N THR A 96 -25.83 -1.72 4.38
CA THR A 96 -25.86 -3.16 4.06
C THR A 96 -25.51 -3.48 2.61
N GLN A 97 -25.68 -2.53 1.68
CA GLN A 97 -25.37 -2.68 0.25
C GLN A 97 -23.94 -2.29 -0.09
N SER A 98 -23.20 -1.62 0.80
CA SER A 98 -21.85 -1.13 0.52
C SER A 98 -20.89 -2.24 0.09
N THR A 99 -21.04 -3.44 0.64
CA THR A 99 -20.17 -4.57 0.30
C THR A 99 -20.34 -5.03 -1.16
N SER A 100 -21.55 -4.96 -1.69
CA SER A 100 -21.83 -5.37 -3.08
C SER A 100 -21.48 -4.28 -4.09
N VAL A 101 -21.69 -3.00 -3.72
CA VAL A 101 -21.47 -1.86 -4.63
C VAL A 101 -19.99 -1.48 -4.68
N CYS A 102 -19.29 -1.44 -3.56
CA CYS A 102 -17.91 -0.96 -3.45
C CYS A 102 -16.88 -2.09 -3.32
N GLY A 103 -17.28 -3.34 -3.43
CA GLY A 103 -16.41 -4.48 -3.15
C GLY A 103 -15.15 -4.58 -4.03
N ALA A 104 -15.20 -4.07 -5.26
CA ALA A 104 -14.04 -4.05 -6.16
C ALA A 104 -13.05 -2.92 -5.81
N GLU A 105 -13.54 -1.84 -5.19
CA GLU A 105 -12.76 -0.64 -4.88
C GLU A 105 -12.13 -0.67 -3.48
N VAL A 106 -12.56 -1.62 -2.63
CA VAL A 106 -11.97 -1.79 -1.30
C VAL A 106 -10.52 -2.24 -1.44
N GLN A 107 -9.63 -1.52 -0.80
CA GLN A 107 -8.23 -1.91 -0.68
C GLN A 107 -8.13 -3.25 0.04
N LYS A 108 -7.41 -4.19 -0.57
CA LYS A 108 -7.25 -5.55 -0.06
C LYS A 108 -5.78 -5.79 0.26
N GLY A 109 -5.47 -5.99 1.53
CA GLY A 109 -4.13 -6.33 1.98
C GLY A 109 -3.69 -7.71 1.50
N ASN A 110 -2.40 -7.85 1.22
CA ASN A 110 -1.73 -9.11 0.90
C ASN A 110 -0.49 -9.26 1.78
N ALA A 111 -0.70 -9.72 3.00
CA ALA A 111 0.35 -9.85 3.99
C ALA A 111 1.57 -10.71 3.53
N PRO A 112 1.41 -11.82 2.77
CA PRO A 112 2.55 -12.53 2.21
C PRO A 112 3.41 -11.67 1.30
N THR A 113 2.83 -10.84 0.44
CA THR A 113 3.57 -9.90 -0.41
C THR A 113 4.29 -8.84 0.42
N GLU A 114 3.62 -8.27 1.42
CA GLU A 114 4.25 -7.33 2.36
C GLU A 114 5.46 -7.96 3.07
N ARG A 115 5.33 -9.19 3.52
CA ARG A 115 6.45 -9.91 4.17
C ARG A 115 7.65 -10.07 3.24
N LYS A 116 7.44 -10.36 1.96
CA LYS A 116 8.50 -10.46 0.95
C LYS A 116 9.20 -9.11 0.75
N LEU A 117 8.43 -8.03 0.60
CA LEU A 117 8.99 -6.67 0.50
C LEU A 117 9.82 -6.33 1.73
N GLN A 118 9.33 -6.59 2.94
CA GLN A 118 10.08 -6.35 4.17
C GLN A 118 11.41 -7.12 4.20
N ARG A 119 11.42 -8.37 3.75
CA ARG A 119 12.65 -9.17 3.69
C ARG A 119 13.64 -8.58 2.70
N LEU A 120 13.19 -8.19 1.52
CA LEU A 120 14.02 -7.55 0.50
C LEU A 120 14.65 -6.26 1.03
N PHE A 121 13.85 -5.35 1.59
CA PHE A 121 14.33 -4.05 2.10
C PHE A 121 15.22 -4.16 3.35
N ARG A 122 15.18 -5.28 4.07
CA ARG A 122 16.09 -5.53 5.22
C ARG A 122 17.49 -5.93 4.80
N ARG A 123 17.70 -6.30 3.55
CA ARG A 123 19.03 -6.66 3.03
C ARG A 123 19.85 -5.38 2.87
N GLU A 124 21.00 -5.29 3.52
CA GLU A 124 21.85 -4.10 3.49
C GLU A 124 22.35 -3.83 2.07
N GLU A 125 22.72 -4.85 1.32
CA GLU A 125 23.14 -4.77 -0.08
C GLU A 125 22.03 -4.22 -1.00
N VAL A 126 20.75 -4.47 -0.68
CA VAL A 126 19.60 -3.92 -1.43
C VAL A 126 19.37 -2.46 -1.05
N SER A 127 19.36 -2.15 0.25
CA SER A 127 19.08 -0.80 0.72
C SER A 127 20.12 0.22 0.23
N HIS A 128 21.37 -0.19 0.04
CA HIS A 128 22.45 0.69 -0.42
C HIS A 128 22.39 1.05 -1.91
N ILE A 129 21.70 0.30 -2.73
CA ILE A 129 21.54 0.61 -4.17
C ILE A 129 20.24 1.35 -4.49
N ILE A 130 19.37 1.53 -3.50
CA ILE A 130 18.14 2.31 -3.63
C ILE A 130 18.45 3.78 -3.34
N LYS A 131 18.27 4.66 -4.33
CA LYS A 131 18.41 6.11 -4.16
C LYS A 131 17.23 6.75 -3.45
N LYS A 132 16.02 6.40 -3.87
CA LYS A 132 14.74 6.85 -3.31
C LYS A 132 13.72 5.72 -3.39
N CYS A 133 12.72 5.75 -2.54
CA CYS A 133 11.58 4.84 -2.63
C CYS A 133 10.30 5.52 -2.13
N ASN A 134 9.17 5.06 -2.63
CA ASN A 134 7.84 5.43 -2.19
C ASN A 134 6.94 4.20 -2.13
N ASP A 135 5.98 4.22 -1.21
CA ASP A 135 4.89 3.26 -1.19
C ASP A 135 3.75 3.70 -2.14
N PHE A 136 2.80 2.81 -2.37
CA PHE A 136 1.61 3.08 -3.17
C PHE A 136 0.40 3.31 -2.25
N GLY A 137 0.32 4.52 -1.72
CA GLY A 137 -0.86 5.02 -1.03
C GLY A 137 -1.83 5.76 -1.96
N ALA A 138 -2.45 6.81 -1.45
CA ALA A 138 -3.38 7.65 -2.20
C ALA A 138 -2.75 8.21 -3.49
N GLY A 139 -3.49 8.13 -4.59
CA GLY A 139 -3.05 8.56 -5.92
C GLY A 139 -2.24 7.52 -6.70
N GLY A 140 -1.98 6.36 -6.13
CA GLY A 140 -1.38 5.21 -6.82
C GLY A 140 -0.07 5.53 -7.54
N VAL A 141 0.05 5.06 -8.79
CA VAL A 141 1.23 5.30 -9.64
C VAL A 141 1.53 6.79 -9.83
N SER A 142 0.50 7.62 -9.97
CA SER A 142 0.66 9.07 -10.20
C SER A 142 1.42 9.74 -9.06
N VAL A 143 1.16 9.36 -7.83
CA VAL A 143 1.82 9.93 -6.65
C VAL A 143 3.09 9.16 -6.31
N ALA A 144 3.01 7.84 -6.14
CA ALA A 144 4.14 7.03 -5.71
C ALA A 144 5.36 7.17 -6.65
N ILE A 145 5.12 7.22 -7.96
CA ILE A 145 6.18 7.43 -8.95
C ILE A 145 6.42 8.91 -9.18
N GLY A 146 5.35 9.73 -9.23
CA GLY A 146 5.43 11.16 -9.52
C GLY A 146 6.31 11.95 -8.55
N GLU A 147 6.40 11.54 -7.31
CA GLU A 147 7.23 12.19 -6.29
C GLU A 147 8.72 11.76 -6.30
N LEU A 148 9.08 10.79 -7.13
CA LEU A 148 10.45 10.27 -7.13
C LEU A 148 11.44 11.13 -7.93
N ALA A 149 10.97 11.92 -8.89
CA ALA A 149 11.82 12.82 -9.69
C ALA A 149 11.01 13.97 -10.31
N ASP A 150 11.69 15.07 -10.65
CA ASP A 150 11.07 16.27 -11.24
C ASP A 150 10.53 16.06 -12.65
N GLY A 151 11.08 15.10 -13.40
CA GLY A 151 10.64 14.73 -14.74
C GLY A 151 10.63 13.23 -14.93
N LEU A 152 9.51 12.69 -15.44
CA LEU A 152 9.29 11.25 -15.51
C LEU A 152 8.58 10.85 -16.81
N ARG A 153 8.92 9.67 -17.30
CA ARG A 153 8.15 8.96 -18.32
C ARG A 153 7.60 7.67 -17.73
N VAL A 154 6.29 7.60 -17.55
CA VAL A 154 5.59 6.43 -17.05
C VAL A 154 4.90 5.69 -18.19
N GLN A 155 5.15 4.38 -18.32
CA GLN A 155 4.51 3.51 -19.29
C GLN A 155 3.41 2.71 -18.58
N LEU A 156 2.19 3.24 -18.55
CA LEU A 156 1.06 2.64 -17.83
C LEU A 156 0.67 1.25 -18.35
N ASP A 157 0.87 1.01 -19.64
CA ASP A 157 0.64 -0.31 -20.26
C ASP A 157 1.53 -1.43 -19.69
N LYS A 158 2.67 -1.09 -19.11
CA LYS A 158 3.59 -2.03 -18.46
C LYS A 158 3.30 -2.28 -16.99
N VAL A 159 2.35 -1.56 -16.39
CA VAL A 159 1.95 -1.79 -15.00
C VAL A 159 1.29 -3.16 -14.88
N PRO A 160 1.77 -4.06 -14.00
CA PRO A 160 1.20 -5.40 -13.83
C PRO A 160 -0.25 -5.32 -13.34
N LYS A 161 -1.16 -6.05 -13.98
CA LYS A 161 -2.60 -6.02 -13.73
C LYS A 161 -3.07 -7.29 -13.02
N LYS A 162 -4.02 -7.13 -12.09
CA LYS A 162 -4.72 -8.28 -11.46
C LYS A 162 -5.64 -8.97 -12.47
N TYR A 163 -6.25 -8.17 -13.37
CA TYR A 163 -7.23 -8.62 -14.37
C TYR A 163 -7.26 -7.62 -15.54
N ALA A 164 -7.88 -8.04 -16.65
CA ALA A 164 -8.08 -7.20 -17.83
C ALA A 164 -9.17 -6.14 -17.60
N GLY A 165 -9.22 -5.11 -18.46
CA GLY A 165 -10.26 -4.08 -18.48
C GLY A 165 -10.00 -2.90 -17.56
N LEU A 166 -8.79 -2.74 -17.03
CA LEU A 166 -8.36 -1.50 -16.39
C LEU A 166 -7.94 -0.48 -17.44
N ASP A 167 -8.52 0.72 -17.38
CA ASP A 167 -8.14 1.84 -18.23
C ASP A 167 -6.90 2.58 -17.71
N GLY A 168 -6.45 3.59 -18.47
CA GLY A 168 -5.25 4.35 -18.10
C GLY A 168 -5.40 5.15 -16.81
N THR A 169 -6.60 5.68 -16.53
CA THR A 169 -6.89 6.41 -15.31
C THR A 169 -6.84 5.48 -14.10
N GLU A 170 -7.55 4.35 -14.20
CA GLU A 170 -7.56 3.33 -13.15
C GLU A 170 -6.15 2.83 -12.82
N LEU A 171 -5.32 2.61 -13.85
CA LEU A 171 -3.91 2.23 -13.66
C LEU A 171 -3.08 3.32 -12.98
N ALA A 172 -3.35 4.59 -13.31
CA ALA A 172 -2.60 5.72 -12.76
C ALA A 172 -2.93 6.02 -11.30
N ILE A 173 -4.18 5.84 -10.88
CA ILE A 173 -4.64 6.26 -9.54
C ILE A 173 -4.94 5.11 -8.57
N SER A 174 -4.90 3.86 -9.02
CA SER A 174 -5.18 2.70 -8.18
C SER A 174 -4.26 2.64 -6.97
N GLU A 175 -4.85 2.41 -5.80
CA GLU A 175 -4.18 2.29 -4.51
C GLU A 175 -3.97 0.81 -4.10
N SER A 176 -3.78 -0.09 -5.06
CA SER A 176 -3.50 -1.50 -4.75
C SER A 176 -2.31 -1.61 -3.80
N GLN A 177 -2.53 -2.33 -2.70
CA GLN A 177 -1.61 -2.40 -1.57
C GLN A 177 -0.39 -3.29 -1.83
N GLU A 178 0.60 -3.21 -0.94
CA GLU A 178 1.86 -3.94 -0.95
C GLU A 178 2.61 -3.77 -2.27
N ARG A 179 2.74 -2.51 -2.67
CA ARG A 179 3.59 -2.10 -3.78
C ARG A 179 4.59 -1.05 -3.32
N MET A 180 5.79 -1.10 -3.88
CA MET A 180 6.83 -0.10 -3.67
C MET A 180 7.41 0.32 -5.01
N ALA A 181 7.74 1.61 -5.15
CA ALA A 181 8.54 2.11 -6.26
C ALA A 181 9.92 2.50 -5.73
N VAL A 182 10.97 2.03 -6.41
CA VAL A 182 12.36 2.33 -6.04
C VAL A 182 13.10 2.93 -7.22
N VAL A 183 13.97 3.89 -6.94
CA VAL A 183 14.88 4.49 -7.90
C VAL A 183 16.25 3.85 -7.76
N VAL A 184 16.78 3.31 -8.84
CA VAL A 184 18.11 2.72 -8.89
C VAL A 184 18.91 3.23 -10.10
N SER A 185 20.23 3.28 -9.97
CA SER A 185 21.12 3.58 -11.09
C SER A 185 21.00 2.52 -12.19
N PRO A 186 21.17 2.88 -13.47
CA PRO A 186 21.11 1.90 -14.56
C PRO A 186 22.06 0.71 -14.39
N SER A 187 23.24 0.94 -13.79
CA SER A 187 24.23 -0.10 -13.47
C SER A 187 23.73 -1.14 -12.49
N ASP A 188 22.84 -0.74 -11.58
CA ASP A 188 22.40 -1.57 -10.46
C ASP A 188 21.09 -2.33 -10.72
N VAL A 189 20.42 -2.03 -11.84
CA VAL A 189 19.12 -2.64 -12.19
C VAL A 189 19.19 -4.17 -12.19
N LYS A 190 20.20 -4.74 -12.83
CA LYS A 190 20.31 -6.21 -12.93
C LYS A 190 20.53 -6.84 -11.55
N THR A 191 21.38 -6.24 -10.74
CA THR A 191 21.68 -6.69 -9.39
C THR A 191 20.43 -6.60 -8.51
N PHE A 192 19.73 -5.46 -8.54
CA PHE A 192 18.51 -5.26 -7.79
C PHE A 192 17.41 -6.28 -8.17
N LEU A 193 17.19 -6.49 -9.47
CA LEU A 193 16.22 -7.47 -9.96
C LEU A 193 16.59 -8.91 -9.56
N GLY A 194 17.88 -9.22 -9.48
CA GLY A 194 18.36 -10.49 -8.95
C GLY A 194 17.91 -10.71 -7.50
N TYR A 195 18.16 -9.75 -6.64
CA TYR A 195 17.73 -9.81 -5.25
C TYR A 195 16.20 -9.87 -5.10
N ALA A 196 15.47 -9.10 -5.91
CA ALA A 196 14.02 -9.11 -5.88
C ALA A 196 13.42 -10.46 -6.33
N ALA A 197 14.09 -11.18 -7.21
CA ALA A 197 13.65 -12.49 -7.69
C ALA A 197 13.88 -13.62 -6.67
N GLU A 198 14.75 -13.42 -5.69
CA GLU A 198 14.99 -14.37 -4.59
C GLU A 198 13.86 -14.39 -3.55
N GLU A 199 13.02 -13.36 -3.52
CA GLU A 199 11.89 -13.20 -2.59
C GLU A 199 10.54 -13.47 -3.27
#